data_075d4573d440757771fc2953341e7d49
#
_entry.id   075d4573d440757771fc2953341e7d49
#
_cell.length_a   1.000
_cell.length_b   1.000
_cell.length_c   1.000
_cell.angle_alpha   90.00
_cell.angle_beta   90.00
_cell.angle_gamma   90.00
#
_symmetry.space_group_name_H-M   'P 1'
#
loop_
_entity.id
_entity.type
_entity.pdbx_description
1 polymer ?
#
loop_
_entity_poly.entity_id
_entity_poly.type
_entity_poly.pdbx_seq_one_letter_code
_entity_poly.pdbx_strand_id
1 'polypeptide(L)'
;MWVSRAMALRQAADREASAVDMGVTTIGGGSASVMTRGEQRDLEVFAPGGVVWQPQAGDTVLVVRGGAGCQEQCVVAAETAAAAPAAIAPGELYLYSAGGASVYLKKDGSIAVKGPVRLEGSLEIKGNLTLEGDLSVSGNTDLTGRVDITGELYVNGELYRPCRCS
;
A
#
# COMPACT_ATOMS: atom_id res chain seq x y z
N MET A 1 -5.68 -57.38 -7.50
CA MET A 1 -5.61 -56.69 -6.17
C MET A 1 -4.45 -55.71 -5.97
N TRP A 2 -3.42 -55.73 -6.79
CA TRP A 2 -2.25 -54.83 -6.65
C TRP A 2 -2.44 -53.47 -7.34
N VAL A 3 -3.12 -53.46 -8.47
CA VAL A 3 -3.35 -52.22 -9.28
C VAL A 3 -4.30 -51.23 -8.57
N SER A 4 -5.30 -51.75 -7.86
CA SER A 4 -6.25 -50.92 -7.10
C SER A 4 -5.61 -50.23 -5.89
N ARG A 5 -4.59 -50.83 -5.27
CA ARG A 5 -3.85 -50.24 -4.14
C ARG A 5 -2.86 -49.14 -4.60
N ALA A 6 -2.23 -49.33 -5.76
CA ALA A 6 -1.37 -48.33 -6.36
C ALA A 6 -2.16 -47.13 -6.89
N MET A 7 -3.37 -47.32 -7.42
CA MET A 7 -4.28 -46.24 -7.79
C MET A 7 -4.80 -45.49 -6.57
N ALA A 8 -5.18 -46.20 -5.49
CA ALA A 8 -5.61 -45.53 -4.26
C ALA A 8 -4.50 -44.73 -3.58
N LEU A 9 -3.25 -45.16 -3.64
CA LEU A 9 -2.10 -44.44 -3.13
C LEU A 9 -1.76 -43.22 -4.02
N ARG A 10 -1.91 -43.31 -5.34
CA ARG A 10 -1.80 -42.16 -6.23
C ARG A 10 -2.93 -41.13 -6.01
N GLN A 11 -4.17 -41.59 -5.86
CA GLN A 11 -5.30 -40.71 -5.53
C GLN A 11 -5.18 -40.08 -4.14
N ALA A 12 -4.57 -40.76 -3.16
CA ALA A 12 -4.26 -40.18 -1.86
C ALA A 12 -3.12 -39.17 -1.92
N ALA A 13 -2.09 -39.43 -2.73
CA ALA A 13 -1.01 -38.45 -2.97
C ALA A 13 -1.46 -37.22 -3.78
N ASP A 14 -2.41 -37.36 -4.70
CA ASP A 14 -3.04 -36.26 -5.41
C ASP A 14 -4.02 -35.47 -4.51
N ARG A 15 -4.53 -36.06 -3.45
CA ARG A 15 -5.35 -35.38 -2.42
C ARG A 15 -4.52 -34.57 -1.42
N GLU A 16 -3.23 -34.83 -1.31
CA GLU A 16 -2.26 -34.01 -0.58
C GLU A 16 -1.63 -32.91 -1.44
N ALA A 17 -2.18 -32.58 -2.60
CA ALA A 17 -1.86 -31.34 -3.26
C ALA A 17 -2.25 -30.20 -2.32
N SER A 18 -1.26 -29.56 -1.72
CA SER A 18 -1.47 -28.43 -0.79
C SER A 18 -2.44 -27.44 -1.44
N ALA A 19 -3.50 -27.08 -0.72
CA ALA A 19 -4.43 -26.05 -1.17
C ALA A 19 -3.75 -24.68 -1.28
N VAL A 20 -2.57 -24.55 -0.70
CA VAL A 20 -1.74 -23.33 -0.71
C VAL A 20 -0.31 -23.69 -1.03
N ASP A 21 0.27 -23.03 -2.01
CA ASP A 21 1.68 -23.12 -2.36
C ASP A 21 2.35 -21.75 -2.18
N MET A 22 3.63 -21.77 -1.85
CA MET A 22 4.48 -20.58 -1.95
C MET A 22 5.23 -20.62 -3.28
N GLY A 23 5.41 -19.46 -3.88
CA GLY A 23 6.13 -19.33 -5.13
C GLY A 23 6.81 -17.96 -5.25
N VAL A 24 7.59 -17.82 -6.31
CA VAL A 24 8.24 -16.55 -6.66
C VAL A 24 7.63 -16.03 -7.95
N THR A 25 7.22 -14.79 -7.95
CA THR A 25 6.67 -14.12 -9.13
C THR A 25 7.75 -13.96 -10.19
N THR A 26 7.50 -14.50 -11.37
CA THR A 26 8.39 -14.35 -12.55
C THR A 26 7.95 -13.19 -13.43
N ILE A 27 6.64 -12.98 -13.55
CA ILE A 27 6.03 -11.83 -14.23
C ILE A 27 5.01 -11.22 -13.29
N GLY A 28 5.19 -9.95 -12.95
CA GLY A 28 4.27 -9.20 -12.09
C GLY A 28 3.11 -8.59 -12.86
N GLY A 29 2.09 -8.12 -12.15
CA GLY A 29 0.93 -7.44 -12.72
C GLY A 29 -0.38 -7.96 -12.17
N GLY A 30 -1.50 -7.48 -12.73
CA GLY A 30 -2.85 -7.93 -12.37
C GLY A 30 -3.13 -9.38 -12.76
N SER A 31 -2.38 -9.91 -13.72
CA SER A 31 -2.27 -11.33 -14.05
C SER A 31 -0.80 -11.70 -13.87
N ALA A 32 -0.49 -12.51 -12.88
CA ALA A 32 0.87 -12.84 -12.48
C ALA A 32 1.30 -14.22 -12.98
N SER A 33 2.59 -14.35 -13.30
CA SER A 33 3.21 -15.66 -13.49
C SER A 33 4.09 -15.97 -12.29
N VAL A 34 3.95 -17.18 -11.75
CA VAL A 34 4.59 -17.59 -10.50
C VAL A 34 5.26 -18.95 -10.68
N MET A 35 6.50 -19.05 -10.22
CA MET A 35 7.23 -20.30 -10.11
C MET A 35 6.97 -20.91 -8.74
N THR A 36 6.20 -22.01 -8.71
CA THR A 36 5.98 -22.86 -7.55
C THR A 36 6.75 -24.18 -7.75
N ARG A 37 6.08 -25.32 -7.76
CA ARG A 37 6.64 -26.61 -8.19
C ARG A 37 6.83 -26.70 -9.72
N GLY A 38 6.27 -25.75 -10.45
CA GLY A 38 6.34 -25.52 -11.87
C GLY A 38 5.85 -24.11 -12.16
N GLU A 39 6.06 -23.61 -13.38
CA GLU A 39 5.60 -22.30 -13.78
C GLU A 39 4.07 -22.30 -13.90
N GLN A 40 3.42 -21.42 -13.17
CA GLN A 40 2.00 -21.11 -13.24
C GLN A 40 1.86 -19.76 -13.92
N ARG A 41 1.04 -19.66 -14.95
CA ARG A 41 0.85 -18.42 -15.73
C ARG A 41 -0.57 -17.91 -15.62
N ASP A 42 -0.71 -16.62 -15.84
CA ASP A 42 -2.02 -15.94 -15.90
C ASP A 42 -2.87 -16.12 -14.63
N LEU A 43 -2.21 -16.13 -13.46
CA LEU A 43 -2.89 -16.19 -12.18
C LEU A 43 -3.52 -14.85 -11.84
N GLU A 44 -4.81 -14.85 -11.54
CA GLU A 44 -5.49 -13.67 -11.02
C GLU A 44 -4.92 -13.27 -9.65
N VAL A 45 -4.81 -11.95 -9.42
CA VAL A 45 -4.32 -11.40 -8.15
C VAL A 45 -5.51 -10.88 -7.34
N PHE A 46 -5.77 -11.51 -6.20
CA PHE A 46 -6.85 -11.13 -5.30
C PHE A 46 -6.34 -10.23 -4.19
N ALA A 47 -7.20 -9.29 -3.79
CA ALA A 47 -6.96 -8.37 -2.69
C ALA A 47 -8.25 -8.18 -1.86
N PRO A 48 -8.16 -7.66 -0.63
CA PRO A 48 -9.32 -7.19 0.11
C PRO A 48 -10.10 -6.14 -0.70
N GLY A 49 -11.44 -6.14 -0.59
CA GLY A 49 -12.28 -5.17 -1.30
C GLY A 49 -11.82 -3.73 -1.02
N GLY A 50 -11.71 -2.93 -2.07
CA GLY A 50 -11.22 -1.56 -2.00
C GLY A 50 -9.70 -1.41 -2.04
N VAL A 51 -8.94 -2.50 -2.08
CA VAL A 51 -7.48 -2.49 -2.25
C VAL A 51 -7.13 -3.07 -3.60
N VAL A 52 -6.29 -2.39 -4.36
CA VAL A 52 -5.70 -2.91 -5.59
C VAL A 52 -4.20 -2.95 -5.41
N TRP A 53 -3.61 -4.12 -5.65
CA TRP A 53 -2.17 -4.31 -5.60
C TRP A 53 -1.71 -5.26 -6.71
N GLN A 54 -0.45 -5.21 -7.04
CA GLN A 54 0.14 -6.08 -8.05
C GLN A 54 1.52 -6.53 -7.55
N PRO A 55 1.81 -7.84 -7.55
CA PRO A 55 3.12 -8.34 -7.19
C PRO A 55 4.16 -7.91 -8.23
N GLN A 56 5.38 -7.73 -7.80
CA GLN A 56 6.52 -7.49 -8.69
C GLN A 56 7.25 -8.81 -8.98
N ALA A 57 7.99 -8.84 -10.09
CA ALA A 57 8.89 -9.95 -10.36
C ALA A 57 9.92 -10.06 -9.22
N GLY A 58 10.10 -11.27 -8.68
CA GLY A 58 10.93 -11.54 -7.52
C GLY A 58 10.22 -11.58 -6.17
N ASP A 59 8.96 -11.11 -6.09
CA ASP A 59 8.19 -11.21 -4.86
C ASP A 59 7.86 -12.67 -4.54
N THR A 60 7.94 -13.02 -3.27
CA THR A 60 7.42 -14.30 -2.75
C THR A 60 5.91 -14.17 -2.57
N VAL A 61 5.14 -15.08 -3.15
CA VAL A 61 3.68 -15.02 -3.15
C VAL A 61 3.05 -16.30 -2.61
N LEU A 62 1.85 -16.15 -2.05
CA LEU A 62 0.97 -17.27 -1.73
C LEU A 62 0.01 -17.51 -2.89
N VAL A 63 0.03 -18.72 -3.43
CA VAL A 63 -0.90 -19.19 -4.45
C VAL A 63 -1.90 -20.13 -3.79
N VAL A 64 -3.17 -19.77 -3.87
CA VAL A 64 -4.28 -20.58 -3.37
C VAL A 64 -4.90 -21.33 -4.54
N ARG A 65 -5.22 -22.59 -4.30
CA ARG A 65 -5.92 -23.46 -5.25
C ARG A 65 -7.34 -23.72 -4.77
N GLY A 66 -8.30 -23.55 -5.65
CA GLY A 66 -9.70 -23.71 -5.37
C GLY A 66 -10.45 -24.37 -6.53
N GLY A 67 -11.79 -24.36 -6.43
CA GLY A 67 -12.68 -24.91 -7.43
C GLY A 67 -12.76 -26.43 -7.42
N ALA A 68 -13.54 -26.97 -8.36
CA ALA A 68 -13.69 -28.42 -8.52
C ALA A 68 -12.38 -29.01 -9.07
N GLY A 69 -11.73 -29.86 -8.28
CA GLY A 69 -10.45 -30.48 -8.66
C GLY A 69 -9.23 -29.59 -8.49
N CYS A 70 -9.31 -28.51 -7.69
CA CYS A 70 -8.21 -27.57 -7.44
C CYS A 70 -7.59 -26.96 -8.71
N GLN A 71 -8.40 -26.75 -9.75
CA GLN A 71 -7.93 -26.22 -11.04
C GLN A 71 -7.87 -24.70 -11.10
N GLU A 72 -8.66 -24.04 -10.25
CA GLU A 72 -8.62 -22.58 -10.13
C GLU A 72 -7.47 -22.18 -9.21
N GLN A 73 -6.65 -21.23 -9.65
CA GLN A 73 -5.51 -20.77 -8.90
C GLN A 73 -5.46 -19.25 -8.92
N CYS A 74 -5.12 -18.66 -7.78
CA CYS A 74 -4.98 -17.22 -7.64
C CYS A 74 -3.87 -16.85 -6.66
N VAL A 75 -3.31 -15.65 -6.82
CA VAL A 75 -2.38 -15.05 -5.87
C VAL A 75 -3.17 -14.21 -4.87
N VAL A 76 -2.97 -14.44 -3.57
CA VAL A 76 -3.73 -13.77 -2.50
C VAL A 76 -2.88 -12.91 -1.57
N ALA A 77 -1.57 -13.08 -1.58
CA ALA A 77 -0.64 -12.31 -0.77
C ALA A 77 0.75 -12.32 -1.40
N ALA A 78 1.53 -11.30 -1.13
CA ALA A 78 2.94 -11.23 -1.47
C ALA A 78 3.77 -10.70 -0.30
N GLU A 79 4.99 -11.21 -0.20
CA GLU A 79 6.06 -10.63 0.60
C GLU A 79 7.06 -10.02 -0.38
N THR A 80 7.15 -8.71 -0.39
CA THR A 80 8.08 -7.98 -1.25
C THR A 80 9.46 -7.98 -0.62
N ALA A 81 10.45 -8.51 -1.33
CA ALA A 81 11.85 -8.56 -0.86
C ALA A 81 12.49 -7.17 -0.74
N ALA A 82 11.96 -6.18 -1.44
CA ALA A 82 12.46 -4.81 -1.46
C ALA A 82 11.71 -3.94 -0.45
N ALA A 83 12.43 -3.52 0.60
CA ALA A 83 12.06 -2.40 1.46
C ALA A 83 10.81 -2.55 2.37
N ALA A 84 10.55 -3.74 2.90
CA ALA A 84 9.73 -3.78 4.11
C ALA A 84 10.40 -2.92 5.18
N PRO A 85 9.68 -2.03 5.87
CA PRO A 85 10.25 -1.25 6.94
C PRO A 85 10.78 -2.21 8.01
N ALA A 86 11.94 -1.90 8.58
CA ALA A 86 12.46 -2.66 9.68
C ALA A 86 11.44 -2.64 10.81
N ALA A 87 10.77 -3.76 11.07
CA ALA A 87 9.88 -4.04 12.19
C ALA A 87 8.79 -3.00 12.48
N ILE A 88 7.56 -3.34 12.15
CA ILE A 88 6.36 -2.71 12.71
C ILE A 88 5.95 -3.45 13.99
N ALA A 89 5.39 -2.74 14.97
CA ALA A 89 4.94 -3.37 16.21
C ALA A 89 3.58 -4.08 16.00
N PRO A 90 3.27 -5.11 16.82
CA PRO A 90 1.94 -5.73 16.77
C PRO A 90 0.82 -4.68 16.95
N GLY A 91 -0.22 -4.77 16.12
CA GLY A 91 -1.35 -3.85 16.11
C GLY A 91 -1.14 -2.60 15.23
N GLU A 92 -0.04 -2.49 14.51
CA GLU A 92 0.23 -1.43 13.56
C GLU A 92 0.01 -1.90 12.12
N LEU A 93 -0.31 -0.96 11.22
CA LEU A 93 -0.45 -1.22 9.79
C LEU A 93 0.45 -0.28 9.00
N TYR A 94 1.24 -0.85 8.10
CA TYR A 94 2.13 -0.11 7.22
C TYR A 94 1.82 -0.45 5.76
N LEU A 95 1.37 0.52 5.02
CA LEU A 95 1.15 0.43 3.57
C LEU A 95 2.30 1.17 2.88
N TYR A 96 2.92 0.55 1.90
CA TYR A 96 4.05 1.16 1.19
C TYR A 96 4.08 0.75 -0.27
N SER A 97 4.76 1.53 -1.08
CA SER A 97 5.03 1.24 -2.48
C SER A 97 6.53 1.08 -2.74
N ALA A 98 6.89 0.42 -3.82
CA ALA A 98 8.29 0.29 -4.27
C ALA A 98 8.98 1.65 -4.48
N GLY A 99 8.22 2.70 -4.79
CA GLY A 99 8.72 4.08 -4.91
C GLY A 99 8.99 4.78 -3.57
N GLY A 100 8.75 4.13 -2.43
CA GLY A 100 9.04 4.65 -1.10
C GLY A 100 7.97 5.53 -0.48
N ALA A 101 6.83 5.74 -1.15
CA ALA A 101 5.66 6.36 -0.53
C ALA A 101 5.02 5.39 0.46
N SER A 102 4.52 5.92 1.59
CA SER A 102 3.92 5.07 2.62
C SER A 102 2.87 5.77 3.47
N VAL A 103 1.99 4.97 4.05
CA VAL A 103 1.04 5.35 5.09
C VAL A 103 1.22 4.39 6.26
N TYR A 104 1.51 4.93 7.43
CA TYR A 104 1.78 4.17 8.63
C TYR A 104 0.78 4.53 9.72
N LEU A 105 -0.05 3.57 10.12
CA LEU A 105 -0.98 3.68 11.23
C LEU A 105 -0.33 3.05 12.45
N LYS A 106 -0.02 3.88 13.45
CA LYS A 106 0.67 3.44 14.66
C LYS A 106 -0.31 3.11 15.77
N LYS A 107 0.13 2.29 16.70
CA LYS A 107 -0.65 1.88 17.86
C LYS A 107 -1.00 3.02 18.84
N ASP A 108 -0.28 4.14 18.78
CA ASP A 108 -0.56 5.35 19.55
C ASP A 108 -1.68 6.21 18.95
N GLY A 109 -2.27 5.76 17.84
CA GLY A 109 -3.33 6.46 17.11
C GLY A 109 -2.82 7.51 16.12
N SER A 110 -1.51 7.72 16.02
CA SER A 110 -0.95 8.63 15.02
C SER A 110 -0.87 7.98 13.62
N ILE A 111 -0.99 8.82 12.60
CA ILE A 111 -0.84 8.43 11.19
C ILE A 111 0.33 9.22 10.62
N ALA A 112 1.32 8.53 10.08
CA ALA A 112 2.41 9.14 9.34
C ALA A 112 2.27 8.85 7.85
N VAL A 113 2.29 9.90 7.03
CA VAL A 113 2.28 9.79 5.56
C VAL A 113 3.63 10.29 5.05
N LYS A 114 4.27 9.50 4.21
CA LYS A 114 5.56 9.83 3.60
C LYS A 114 5.42 9.83 2.07
N GLY A 115 5.94 10.87 1.45
CA GLY A 115 5.93 11.06 -0.01
C GLY A 115 5.12 12.29 -0.42
N PRO A 116 5.12 12.64 -1.72
CA PRO A 116 4.25 13.68 -2.24
C PRO A 116 2.78 13.30 -2.08
N VAL A 117 2.00 14.17 -1.48
CA VAL A 117 0.56 13.97 -1.26
C VAL A 117 -0.22 14.94 -2.13
N ARG A 118 -1.14 14.43 -2.94
CA ARG A 118 -2.11 15.21 -3.70
C ARG A 118 -3.51 14.88 -3.20
N LEU A 119 -4.24 15.90 -2.77
CA LEU A 119 -5.62 15.80 -2.37
C LEU A 119 -6.50 16.47 -3.42
N GLU A 120 -7.49 15.76 -3.91
CA GLU A 120 -8.50 16.28 -4.83
C GLU A 120 -9.83 16.32 -4.11
N GLY A 121 -10.41 17.51 -3.97
CA GLY A 121 -11.65 17.72 -3.21
C GLY A 121 -11.45 18.67 -2.03
N SER A 122 -12.25 18.52 -1.00
CA SER A 122 -12.21 19.36 0.20
C SER A 122 -11.39 18.71 1.31
N LEU A 123 -10.60 19.52 2.02
CA LEU A 123 -9.87 19.11 3.22
C LEU A 123 -10.43 19.90 4.41
N GLU A 124 -10.94 19.20 5.42
CA GLU A 124 -11.35 19.78 6.71
C GLU A 124 -10.37 19.35 7.80
N ILE A 125 -9.79 20.31 8.52
CA ILE A 125 -8.88 20.03 9.65
C ILE A 125 -9.53 20.56 10.92
N LYS A 126 -9.84 19.66 11.86
CA LYS A 126 -10.32 19.98 13.19
C LYS A 126 -9.16 19.89 14.17
N GLY A 127 -8.53 21.00 14.47
CA GLY A 127 -7.37 21.06 15.35
C GLY A 127 -6.32 22.02 14.82
N ASN A 128 -5.08 21.79 15.20
CA ASN A 128 -3.96 22.63 14.80
C ASN A 128 -3.33 22.12 13.50
N LEU A 129 -2.95 23.04 12.63
CA LEU A 129 -2.12 22.78 11.46
C LEU A 129 -0.75 23.41 11.70
N THR A 130 0.30 22.60 11.59
CA THR A 130 1.69 23.07 11.53
C THR A 130 2.23 22.77 10.15
N LEU A 131 2.74 23.80 9.47
CA LEU A 131 3.39 23.70 8.16
C LEU A 131 4.83 24.13 8.30
N GLU A 132 5.77 23.27 7.91
CA GLU A 132 7.17 23.59 7.77
C GLU A 132 7.50 23.70 6.28
N GLY A 133 7.79 24.91 5.80
CA GLY A 133 8.02 25.19 4.38
C GLY A 133 7.12 26.29 3.84
N ASP A 134 6.94 26.33 2.54
CA ASP A 134 6.18 27.36 1.87
C ASP A 134 4.70 27.01 1.77
N LEU A 135 3.83 27.98 1.97
CA LEU A 135 2.40 27.90 1.71
C LEU A 135 2.05 28.77 0.50
N SER A 136 1.52 28.13 -0.54
CA SER A 136 0.96 28.83 -1.70
C SER A 136 -0.54 28.62 -1.76
N VAL A 137 -1.31 29.70 -1.71
CA VAL A 137 -2.78 29.65 -1.82
C VAL A 137 -3.21 30.42 -3.06
N SER A 138 -3.98 29.76 -3.92
CA SER A 138 -4.60 30.37 -5.09
C SER A 138 -6.10 30.46 -4.84
N GLY A 139 -6.61 31.67 -4.67
CA GLY A 139 -8.02 31.93 -4.32
C GLY A 139 -8.14 32.82 -3.09
N ASN A 140 -9.32 32.80 -2.48
CA ASN A 140 -9.59 33.59 -1.29
C ASN A 140 -9.11 32.88 -0.03
N THR A 141 -8.62 33.66 0.93
CA THR A 141 -8.24 33.18 2.25
C THR A 141 -8.94 34.00 3.32
N ASP A 142 -9.75 33.34 4.14
CA ASP A 142 -10.42 33.96 5.28
C ASP A 142 -9.72 33.53 6.57
N LEU A 143 -9.19 34.50 7.33
CA LEU A 143 -8.52 34.26 8.60
C LEU A 143 -9.28 34.98 9.71
N THR A 144 -9.80 34.22 10.66
CA THR A 144 -10.51 34.76 11.82
C THR A 144 -9.66 34.58 13.07
N GLY A 145 -9.33 35.68 13.72
CA GLY A 145 -8.50 35.69 14.93
C GLY A 145 -7.25 36.53 14.75
N ARG A 146 -6.25 36.24 15.58
CA ARG A 146 -4.97 36.95 15.55
C ARG A 146 -4.05 36.32 14.50
N VAL A 147 -3.42 37.16 13.69
CA VAL A 147 -2.39 36.76 12.74
C VAL A 147 -1.08 37.45 13.14
N ASP A 148 -0.08 36.67 13.49
CA ASP A 148 1.26 37.15 13.79
C ASP A 148 2.19 36.81 12.61
N ILE A 149 2.85 37.82 12.07
CA ILE A 149 3.79 37.70 10.97
C ILE A 149 5.17 38.08 11.48
N THR A 150 6.10 37.14 11.45
CA THR A 150 7.50 37.39 11.77
C THR A 150 8.27 37.44 10.46
N GLY A 151 8.76 38.66 10.12
CA GLY A 151 9.44 38.94 8.86
C GLY A 151 8.77 40.06 8.07
N GLU A 152 8.96 40.06 6.79
CA GLU A 152 8.44 41.11 5.90
C GLU A 152 7.08 40.68 5.32
N LEU A 153 6.11 41.56 5.36
CA LEU A 153 4.82 41.39 4.71
C LEU A 153 4.75 42.23 3.43
N TYR A 154 4.51 41.59 2.31
CA TYR A 154 4.26 42.28 1.03
C TYR A 154 2.77 42.18 0.69
N VAL A 155 2.19 43.31 0.32
CA VAL A 155 0.81 43.42 -0.16
C VAL A 155 0.85 44.03 -1.57
N ASN A 156 0.30 43.30 -2.54
CA ASN A 156 0.37 43.70 -3.97
C ASN A 156 1.79 43.97 -4.48
N GLY A 157 2.78 43.23 -3.96
CA GLY A 157 4.18 43.42 -4.31
C GLY A 157 4.90 44.55 -3.60
N GLU A 158 4.22 45.33 -2.75
CA GLU A 158 4.81 46.39 -1.96
C GLU A 158 4.99 45.97 -0.50
N LEU A 159 6.11 46.36 0.11
CA LEU A 159 6.40 46.09 1.51
C LEU A 159 5.44 46.87 2.41
N TYR A 160 4.62 46.14 3.16
CA TYR A 160 3.72 46.75 4.13
C TYR A 160 4.50 47.31 5.33
N ARG A 161 4.41 48.61 5.54
CA ARG A 161 4.98 49.31 6.69
C ARG A 161 3.85 49.91 7.52
N PRO A 162 3.57 49.42 8.75
CA PRO A 162 2.57 50.02 9.60
C PRO A 162 2.96 51.44 9.95
N CYS A 163 2.04 52.39 9.80
CA CYS A 163 2.25 53.76 10.25
C CYS A 163 2.45 53.73 11.79
N ARG A 164 3.60 54.15 12.24
CA ARG A 164 3.80 54.49 13.65
C ARG A 164 3.22 55.88 13.87
N CYS A 165 1.99 55.99 14.35
CA CYS A 165 1.51 57.22 14.93
C CYS A 165 2.26 57.47 16.25
N SER A 166 3.12 58.48 16.26
CA SER A 166 3.75 59.02 17.47
C SER A 166 2.77 59.87 18.26
#